data_895552de01af1dac53374a759ee07cf2
#
_entry.id   895552de01af1dac53374a759ee07cf2
#
_cell.length_a   1.000
_cell.length_b   1.000
_cell.length_c   1.000
_cell.angle_alpha   90.00
_cell.angle_beta   90.00
_cell.angle_gamma   90.00
#
_symmetry.space_group_name_H-M   'P 1'
#
loop_
_entity.id
_entity.type
_entity.pdbx_description
1 polymer ?
#
loop_
_entity_poly.entity_id
_entity_poly.type
_entity_poly.pdbx_seq_one_letter_code
_entity_poly.pdbx_strand_id
1 'polypeptide(L)'
;MTLAAASHGFLSPTGVEIAFLLVGLVTLGAAVVTVTTKQLVHAALWLVVALGGIAVEYLLLTAEFIAWVQVLIYVGSVVVLLLFGLMLTKAPIGRSENADSGNRWVALTVAVASAAALVWVVTDAFRTTWIDLDGAVQGSTEASGRSLFQYWVLPFEALSVLLLAALVGAIVLSRKHGDRERPAAGKVPTAGTEPGGKQSGTREQPGTRKRPGSREQPGDRARLGEDQG
;
A
#
# COMPACT_ATOMS: atom_id res chain seq x y z
N MET A 1 37.57 -3.38 48.25
CA MET A 1 37.61 -3.73 46.84
C MET A 1 36.69 -2.75 46.13
N THR A 2 37.25 -1.65 45.69
CA THR A 2 36.54 -0.61 44.89
C THR A 2 36.45 -1.10 43.49
N LEU A 3 35.27 -1.57 43.09
CA LEU A 3 34.93 -1.76 41.67
C LEU A 3 34.95 -0.38 41.02
N ALA A 4 35.97 -0.16 40.20
CA ALA A 4 36.06 0.99 39.35
C ALA A 4 34.79 1.03 38.48
N ALA A 5 33.94 2.02 38.74
CA ALA A 5 32.89 2.42 37.81
C ALA A 5 33.57 2.72 36.47
N ALA A 6 33.45 1.83 35.53
CA ALA A 6 33.86 2.09 34.18
C ALA A 6 33.04 3.28 33.71
N SER A 7 33.68 4.43 33.66
CA SER A 7 33.14 5.60 32.99
C SER A 7 32.95 5.21 31.51
N HIS A 8 31.76 4.86 31.14
CA HIS A 8 31.39 4.72 29.75
C HIS A 8 31.58 6.10 29.10
N GLY A 9 32.75 6.30 28.51
CA GLY A 9 33.04 7.49 27.78
C GLY A 9 32.06 7.57 26.60
N PHE A 10 31.56 8.75 26.31
CA PHE A 10 30.65 9.11 25.21
C PHE A 10 31.08 8.56 23.83
N LEU A 11 32.26 7.97 23.72
CA LEU A 11 32.87 7.43 22.48
C LEU A 11 33.04 5.90 22.48
N SER A 12 32.53 5.18 23.48
CA SER A 12 32.52 3.71 23.46
C SER A 12 31.09 3.20 23.32
N PRO A 13 30.55 3.08 22.07
CA PRO A 13 29.18 2.62 21.88
C PRO A 13 29.03 1.21 22.41
N THR A 14 28.02 1.01 23.24
CA THR A 14 27.63 -0.30 23.71
C THR A 14 27.21 -1.18 22.53
N GLY A 15 27.41 -2.49 22.58
CA GLY A 15 27.01 -3.37 21.47
C GLY A 15 25.53 -3.19 21.05
N VAL A 16 24.65 -2.84 21.99
CA VAL A 16 23.23 -2.53 21.73
C VAL A 16 23.07 -1.26 20.90
N GLU A 17 23.85 -0.21 21.17
CA GLU A 17 23.81 1.04 20.40
C GLU A 17 24.26 0.82 18.95
N ILE A 18 25.31 0.02 18.76
CA ILE A 18 25.75 -0.36 17.41
C ILE A 18 24.67 -1.16 16.68
N ALA A 19 24.08 -2.14 17.37
CA ALA A 19 23.00 -2.95 16.82
C ALA A 19 21.78 -2.07 16.43
N PHE A 20 21.40 -1.13 17.28
CA PHE A 20 20.32 -0.17 17.03
C PHE A 20 20.61 0.69 15.79
N LEU A 21 21.81 1.26 15.70
CA LEU A 21 22.20 2.08 14.53
C LEU A 21 22.23 1.26 13.24
N LEU A 22 22.70 0.01 13.29
CA LEU A 22 22.74 -0.86 12.10
C LEU A 22 21.31 -1.24 11.65
N VAL A 23 20.47 -1.64 12.60
CA VAL A 23 19.06 -1.98 12.29
C VAL A 23 18.34 -0.74 11.78
N GLY A 24 18.53 0.43 12.43
CA GLY A 24 17.94 1.68 12.01
C GLY A 24 18.36 2.09 10.59
N LEU A 25 19.63 1.92 10.24
CA LEU A 25 20.12 2.20 8.90
C LEU A 25 19.50 1.27 7.84
N VAL A 26 19.40 -0.02 8.15
CA VAL A 26 18.75 -1.00 7.26
C VAL A 26 17.27 -0.69 7.11
N THR A 27 16.59 -0.39 8.21
CA THR A 27 15.17 -0.02 8.24
C THR A 27 14.90 1.24 7.42
N LEU A 28 15.72 2.27 7.61
CA LEU A 28 15.63 3.51 6.83
C LEU A 28 15.89 3.24 5.34
N GLY A 29 16.92 2.45 5.01
CA GLY A 29 17.20 2.03 3.65
C GLY A 29 16.02 1.31 3.00
N ALA A 30 15.41 0.35 3.72
CA ALA A 30 14.22 -0.36 3.28
C ALA A 30 13.03 0.58 3.05
N ALA A 31 12.82 1.56 3.93
CA ALA A 31 11.77 2.57 3.79
C ALA A 31 11.98 3.45 2.55
N VAL A 32 13.22 3.89 2.28
CA VAL A 32 13.55 4.66 1.08
C VAL A 32 13.32 3.83 -0.19
N VAL A 33 13.73 2.55 -0.19
CA VAL A 33 13.49 1.65 -1.32
C VAL A 33 12.01 1.43 -1.55
N THR A 34 11.21 1.29 -0.48
CA THR A 34 9.74 1.15 -0.55
C THR A 34 9.13 2.30 -1.36
N VAL A 35 9.53 3.54 -1.08
CA VAL A 35 8.97 4.74 -1.73
C VAL A 35 9.52 4.95 -3.14
N THR A 36 10.78 4.55 -3.40
CA THR A 36 11.43 4.78 -4.69
C THR A 36 11.18 3.67 -5.71
N THR A 37 10.75 2.49 -5.26
CA THR A 37 10.49 1.34 -6.12
C THR A 37 9.25 1.57 -6.97
N LYS A 38 9.40 1.33 -8.29
CA LYS A 38 8.33 1.52 -9.28
C LYS A 38 7.34 0.34 -9.34
N GLN A 39 7.68 -0.79 -8.76
CA GLN A 39 6.87 -2.00 -8.76
C GLN A 39 6.15 -2.13 -7.42
N LEU A 40 4.83 -2.06 -7.42
CA LEU A 40 3.99 -2.10 -6.21
C LEU A 40 4.26 -3.34 -5.33
N VAL A 41 4.45 -4.51 -5.95
CA VAL A 41 4.73 -5.75 -5.19
C VAL A 41 6.10 -5.67 -4.51
N HIS A 42 7.14 -5.20 -5.21
CA HIS A 42 8.45 -5.01 -4.60
C HIS A 42 8.44 -3.93 -3.51
N ALA A 43 7.70 -2.84 -3.72
CA ALA A 43 7.49 -1.82 -2.70
C ALA A 43 6.86 -2.42 -1.43
N ALA A 44 5.83 -3.27 -1.58
CA ALA A 44 5.17 -3.93 -0.46
C ALA A 44 6.11 -4.91 0.26
N LEU A 45 6.99 -5.63 -0.45
CA LEU A 45 7.98 -6.50 0.18
C LEU A 45 9.02 -5.70 0.99
N TRP A 46 9.52 -4.58 0.45
CA TRP A 46 10.42 -3.68 1.18
C TRP A 46 9.74 -3.01 2.37
N LEU A 47 8.43 -2.75 2.26
CA LEU A 47 7.63 -2.27 3.39
C LEU A 47 7.60 -3.29 4.54
N VAL A 48 7.50 -4.60 4.24
CA VAL A 48 7.60 -5.66 5.27
C VAL A 48 8.95 -5.57 5.98
N VAL A 49 10.04 -5.41 5.24
CA VAL A 49 11.39 -5.29 5.82
C VAL A 49 11.50 -4.05 6.71
N ALA A 50 10.99 -2.92 6.24
CA ALA A 50 10.99 -1.67 7.01
C ALA A 50 10.19 -1.81 8.32
N LEU A 51 8.96 -2.33 8.24
CA LEU A 51 8.10 -2.52 9.43
C LEU A 51 8.65 -3.59 10.39
N GLY A 52 9.27 -4.64 9.86
CA GLY A 52 9.98 -5.65 10.65
C GLY A 52 11.20 -5.07 11.36
N GLY A 53 11.96 -4.23 10.68
CA GLY A 53 13.09 -3.51 11.28
C GLY A 53 12.66 -2.61 12.44
N ILE A 54 11.54 -1.87 12.30
CA ILE A 54 10.96 -1.08 13.40
C ILE A 54 10.59 -1.98 14.60
N ALA A 55 10.06 -3.17 14.35
CA ALA A 55 9.76 -4.11 15.44
C ALA A 55 11.03 -4.55 16.18
N VAL A 56 12.12 -4.79 15.47
CA VAL A 56 13.43 -5.11 16.09
C VAL A 56 13.95 -3.92 16.90
N GLU A 57 13.80 -2.69 16.42
CA GLU A 57 14.17 -1.49 17.17
C GLU A 57 13.38 -1.37 18.50
N TYR A 58 12.07 -1.66 18.46
CA TYR A 58 11.27 -1.71 19.68
C TYR A 58 11.78 -2.77 20.68
N LEU A 59 12.21 -3.95 20.19
CA LEU A 59 12.82 -4.97 21.06
C LEU A 59 14.14 -4.49 21.66
N LEU A 60 14.99 -3.82 20.90
CA LEU A 60 16.25 -3.25 21.38
C LEU A 60 16.01 -2.16 22.45
N LEU A 61 14.90 -1.45 22.36
CA LEU A 61 14.44 -0.46 23.35
C LEU A 61 13.67 -1.10 24.54
N THR A 62 13.66 -2.44 24.65
CA THR A 62 12.91 -3.17 25.70
C THR A 62 11.38 -2.95 25.67
N ALA A 63 10.85 -2.43 24.57
CA ALA A 63 9.42 -2.19 24.37
C ALA A 63 8.74 -3.43 23.76
N GLU A 64 8.78 -4.56 24.47
CA GLU A 64 8.33 -5.87 23.99
C GLU A 64 6.87 -5.86 23.53
N PHE A 65 5.97 -5.23 24.29
CA PHE A 65 4.56 -5.18 23.95
C PHE A 65 4.32 -4.51 22.61
N ILE A 66 4.96 -3.36 22.38
CA ILE A 66 4.81 -2.60 21.13
C ILE A 66 5.44 -3.36 19.97
N ALA A 67 6.58 -4.03 20.19
CA ALA A 67 7.21 -4.86 19.17
C ALA A 67 6.29 -5.99 18.67
N TRP A 68 5.62 -6.70 19.60
CA TRP A 68 4.66 -7.74 19.24
C TRP A 68 3.44 -7.19 18.52
N VAL A 69 2.91 -6.05 18.96
CA VAL A 69 1.80 -5.36 18.28
C VAL A 69 2.21 -4.95 16.87
N GLN A 70 3.43 -4.43 16.69
CA GLN A 70 3.98 -4.07 15.39
C GLN A 70 4.01 -5.26 14.43
N VAL A 71 4.50 -6.41 14.89
CA VAL A 71 4.56 -7.62 14.07
C VAL A 71 3.17 -8.17 13.76
N LEU A 72 2.32 -8.31 14.76
CA LEU A 72 1.01 -8.95 14.60
C LEU A 72 0.05 -8.11 13.78
N ILE A 73 -0.01 -6.81 14.03
CA ILE A 73 -0.97 -5.92 13.36
C ILE A 73 -0.40 -5.40 12.06
N TYR A 74 0.78 -4.75 12.08
CA TYR A 74 1.30 -4.10 10.89
C TYR A 74 1.88 -5.10 9.88
N VAL A 75 2.78 -5.98 10.29
CA VAL A 75 3.39 -6.95 9.39
C VAL A 75 2.41 -8.09 9.07
N GLY A 76 1.75 -8.64 10.09
CA GLY A 76 0.87 -9.81 9.94
C GLY A 76 -0.48 -9.49 9.31
N SER A 77 -1.17 -8.43 9.73
CA SER A 77 -2.53 -8.16 9.26
C SER A 77 -2.57 -7.12 8.14
N VAL A 78 -2.02 -5.92 8.38
CA VAL A 78 -2.15 -4.80 7.43
C VAL A 78 -1.41 -5.06 6.14
N VAL A 79 -0.15 -5.49 6.21
CA VAL A 79 0.65 -5.74 4.99
C VAL A 79 0.14 -6.94 4.23
N VAL A 80 -0.27 -8.01 4.92
CA VAL A 80 -0.85 -9.20 4.26
C VAL A 80 -2.14 -8.83 3.53
N LEU A 81 -3.02 -8.03 4.18
CA LEU A 81 -4.24 -7.52 3.54
C LEU A 81 -3.91 -6.63 2.33
N LEU A 82 -2.89 -5.79 2.44
CA LEU A 82 -2.42 -4.94 1.34
C LEU A 82 -1.89 -5.77 0.18
N LEU A 83 -1.05 -6.78 0.45
CA LEU A 83 -0.52 -7.69 -0.57
C LEU A 83 -1.65 -8.46 -1.26
N PHE A 84 -2.61 -8.97 -0.49
CA PHE A 84 -3.78 -9.64 -1.01
C PHE A 84 -4.63 -8.70 -1.89
N GLY A 85 -4.85 -7.47 -1.43
CA GLY A 85 -5.54 -6.44 -2.20
C GLY A 85 -4.83 -6.11 -3.50
N LEU A 86 -3.50 -5.96 -3.49
CA LEU A 86 -2.69 -5.72 -4.69
C LEU A 86 -2.73 -6.90 -5.67
N MET A 87 -2.81 -8.13 -5.16
CA MET A 87 -2.94 -9.33 -6.00
C MET A 87 -4.32 -9.44 -6.63
N LEU A 88 -5.38 -9.03 -5.91
CA LEU A 88 -6.76 -9.11 -6.39
C LEU A 88 -7.10 -7.98 -7.37
N THR A 89 -6.51 -6.81 -7.19
CA THR A 89 -6.65 -5.71 -8.14
C THR A 89 -5.69 -5.91 -9.31
N LYS A 90 -6.14 -5.63 -10.54
CA LYS A 90 -5.22 -5.46 -11.68
C LYS A 90 -4.34 -4.25 -11.37
N ALA A 91 -3.29 -4.46 -10.60
CA ALA A 91 -2.28 -3.44 -10.40
C ALA A 91 -1.85 -2.96 -11.79
N PRO A 92 -1.90 -1.66 -12.08
CA PRO A 92 -1.41 -1.15 -13.36
C PRO A 92 0.06 -1.54 -13.49
N ILE A 93 0.33 -2.54 -14.34
CA ILE A 93 1.70 -3.02 -14.65
C ILE A 93 2.40 -1.98 -15.54
N GLY A 94 1.79 -0.83 -15.74
CA GLY A 94 2.26 0.28 -16.55
C GLY A 94 2.51 1.51 -15.70
N ARG A 95 3.59 2.16 -16.04
CA ARG A 95 3.91 3.52 -15.62
C ARG A 95 2.73 4.40 -16.01
N SER A 96 1.96 4.89 -15.05
CA SER A 96 1.03 5.98 -15.32
C SER A 96 1.87 7.23 -15.53
N GLU A 97 2.12 7.59 -16.79
CA GLU A 97 2.90 8.77 -17.16
C GLU A 97 2.31 10.08 -16.60
N ASN A 98 1.06 10.04 -16.16
CA ASN A 98 0.35 11.16 -15.56
C ASN A 98 0.40 11.22 -14.02
N ALA A 99 1.05 10.28 -13.36
CA ALA A 99 1.22 10.30 -11.89
C ALA A 99 2.47 11.06 -11.45
N ASP A 100 3.39 11.35 -12.35
CA ASP A 100 4.51 12.23 -12.09
C ASP A 100 3.99 13.68 -12.07
N SER A 101 3.66 14.15 -10.88
CA SER A 101 3.46 15.57 -10.59
C SER A 101 4.67 16.33 -11.14
N GLY A 102 4.44 17.27 -12.06
CA GLY A 102 5.50 18.01 -12.77
C GLY A 102 6.44 18.82 -11.87
N ASN A 103 6.32 18.69 -10.56
CA ASN A 103 7.08 19.46 -9.58
C ASN A 103 7.71 18.57 -8.48
N ARG A 104 8.38 17.47 -8.91
CA ARG A 104 9.06 16.54 -8.00
C ARG A 104 10.07 17.23 -7.08
N TRP A 105 10.66 18.34 -7.52
CA TRP A 105 11.61 19.10 -6.73
C TRP A 105 10.95 19.79 -5.53
N VAL A 106 9.76 20.36 -5.72
CA VAL A 106 8.98 20.94 -4.61
C VAL A 106 8.56 19.85 -3.62
N ALA A 107 8.09 18.71 -4.10
CA ALA A 107 7.75 17.58 -3.23
C ALA A 107 8.97 17.10 -2.43
N LEU A 108 10.14 16.99 -3.06
CA LEU A 108 11.39 16.61 -2.39
C LEU A 108 11.80 17.66 -1.35
N THR A 109 11.73 18.96 -1.70
CA THR A 109 12.06 20.04 -0.77
C THR A 109 11.16 20.03 0.45
N VAL A 110 9.85 19.85 0.26
CA VAL A 110 8.89 19.77 1.38
C VAL A 110 9.16 18.52 2.24
N ALA A 111 9.43 17.37 1.62
CA ALA A 111 9.74 16.14 2.35
C ALA A 111 11.02 16.27 3.18
N VAL A 112 12.11 16.82 2.59
CA VAL A 112 13.37 17.02 3.30
C VAL A 112 13.22 18.07 4.40
N ALA A 113 12.53 19.17 4.15
CA ALA A 113 12.28 20.20 5.16
C ALA A 113 11.45 19.65 6.33
N SER A 114 10.43 18.85 6.04
CA SER A 114 9.61 18.19 7.08
C SER A 114 10.43 17.19 7.89
N ALA A 115 11.24 16.36 7.24
CA ALA A 115 12.11 15.41 7.92
C ALA A 115 13.17 16.14 8.79
N ALA A 116 13.80 17.18 8.27
CA ALA A 116 14.76 17.98 9.02
C ALA A 116 14.12 18.67 10.22
N ALA A 117 12.92 19.24 10.06
CA ALA A 117 12.18 19.86 11.16
C ALA A 117 11.85 18.83 12.25
N LEU A 118 11.42 17.63 11.86
CA LEU A 118 11.10 16.56 12.81
C LEU A 118 12.34 16.09 13.57
N VAL A 119 13.45 15.85 12.88
CA VAL A 119 14.72 15.50 13.49
C VAL A 119 15.18 16.59 14.45
N TRP A 120 15.09 17.85 14.06
CA TRP A 120 15.47 18.97 14.91
C TRP A 120 14.62 19.06 16.18
N VAL A 121 13.28 18.94 16.05
CA VAL A 121 12.37 18.97 17.21
C VAL A 121 12.66 17.80 18.15
N VAL A 122 12.83 16.59 17.63
CA VAL A 122 13.12 15.41 18.45
C VAL A 122 14.47 15.56 19.15
N THR A 123 15.52 15.94 18.44
CA THR A 123 16.84 16.12 19.03
C THR A 123 16.88 17.24 20.07
N ASP A 124 16.16 18.34 19.84
CA ASP A 124 16.07 19.44 20.81
C ASP A 124 15.29 19.03 22.06
N ALA A 125 14.19 18.31 21.90
CA ALA A 125 13.34 17.84 22.99
C ALA A 125 14.04 16.82 23.92
N PHE A 126 14.88 15.95 23.33
CA PHE A 126 15.47 14.83 24.07
C PHE A 126 16.97 14.97 24.35
N ARG A 127 17.63 16.02 23.89
CA ARG A 127 19.09 16.20 24.05
C ARG A 127 19.57 16.25 25.51
N THR A 128 18.68 16.52 26.46
CA THR A 128 18.99 16.57 27.91
C THR A 128 18.37 15.41 28.69
N THR A 129 17.66 14.53 28.03
CA THR A 129 16.95 13.42 28.66
C THR A 129 17.75 12.13 28.48
N TRP A 130 18.16 11.52 29.59
CA TRP A 130 18.79 10.21 29.60
C TRP A 130 17.75 9.16 29.96
N ILE A 131 17.66 8.11 29.16
CA ILE A 131 16.81 6.95 29.43
C ILE A 131 17.71 5.90 30.11
N ASP A 132 17.42 5.59 31.36
CA ASP A 132 18.07 4.49 32.09
C ASP A 132 17.44 3.17 31.63
N LEU A 133 18.22 2.39 30.87
CA LEU A 133 17.80 1.09 30.35
C LEU A 133 18.02 -0.03 31.37
N ASP A 134 18.76 0.23 32.48
CA ASP A 134 19.03 -0.72 33.54
C ASP A 134 17.92 -0.75 34.62
N GLY A 135 16.95 0.16 34.52
CA GLY A 135 15.79 0.25 35.38
C GLY A 135 14.71 -0.80 35.11
N ALA A 136 13.61 -0.73 35.83
CA ALA A 136 12.45 -1.60 35.62
C ALA A 136 11.98 -1.49 34.17
N VAL A 137 11.78 -2.63 33.48
CA VAL A 137 11.36 -2.71 32.05
C VAL A 137 9.97 -2.11 31.91
N GLN A 138 9.93 -0.81 31.64
CA GLN A 138 8.68 -0.05 31.52
C GLN A 138 7.88 -0.41 30.24
N GLY A 139 8.58 -0.97 29.25
CA GLY A 139 7.98 -1.45 28.00
C GLY A 139 7.46 -2.88 28.05
N SER A 140 7.48 -3.53 29.22
CA SER A 140 6.95 -4.89 29.39
C SER A 140 5.45 -4.95 29.15
N THR A 141 4.94 -6.11 28.75
CA THR A 141 3.51 -6.35 28.50
C THR A 141 2.67 -6.07 29.74
N GLU A 142 3.19 -6.43 30.92
CA GLU A 142 2.49 -6.19 32.20
C GLU A 142 2.38 -4.70 32.52
N ALA A 143 3.47 -3.95 32.42
CA ALA A 143 3.50 -2.51 32.70
C ALA A 143 2.61 -1.74 31.71
N SER A 144 2.70 -2.08 30.42
CA SER A 144 1.87 -1.49 29.36
C SER A 144 0.39 -1.80 29.56
N GLY A 145 0.04 -3.04 29.89
CA GLY A 145 -1.33 -3.44 30.19
C GLY A 145 -1.89 -2.72 31.41
N ARG A 146 -1.13 -2.64 32.49
CA ARG A 146 -1.53 -1.91 33.69
C ARG A 146 -1.77 -0.42 33.41
N SER A 147 -0.87 0.24 32.69
CA SER A 147 -1.02 1.64 32.30
C SER A 147 -2.26 1.85 31.46
N LEU A 148 -2.49 0.99 30.46
CA LEU A 148 -3.64 1.07 29.56
C LEU A 148 -4.97 0.98 30.31
N PHE A 149 -5.11 0.02 31.24
CA PHE A 149 -6.35 -0.20 31.97
C PHE A 149 -6.52 0.65 33.23
N GLN A 150 -5.48 1.29 33.73
CA GLN A 150 -5.59 2.21 34.88
C GLN A 150 -5.71 3.68 34.47
N TYR A 151 -4.96 4.12 33.46
CA TYR A 151 -4.87 5.53 33.10
C TYR A 151 -5.46 5.86 31.73
N TRP A 152 -5.48 4.88 30.80
CA TRP A 152 -5.86 5.09 29.41
C TRP A 152 -7.14 4.35 28.98
N VAL A 153 -8.04 4.10 29.93
CA VAL A 153 -9.30 3.37 29.68
C VAL A 153 -10.18 4.10 28.66
N LEU A 154 -10.35 5.42 28.79
CA LEU A 154 -11.18 6.20 27.87
C LEU A 154 -10.67 6.15 26.41
N PRO A 155 -9.39 6.42 26.11
CA PRO A 155 -8.83 6.22 24.77
C PRO A 155 -8.99 4.79 24.27
N PHE A 156 -8.81 3.78 25.13
CA PHE A 156 -8.99 2.37 24.75
C PHE A 156 -10.44 2.08 24.32
N GLU A 157 -11.42 2.57 25.08
CA GLU A 157 -12.83 2.40 24.74
C GLU A 157 -13.20 3.15 23.44
N ALA A 158 -12.68 4.36 23.26
CA ALA A 158 -12.88 5.12 22.03
C ALA A 158 -12.33 4.40 20.79
N LEU A 159 -11.15 3.77 20.91
CA LEU A 159 -10.57 2.96 19.84
C LEU A 159 -11.40 1.70 19.55
N SER A 160 -12.00 1.09 20.56
CA SER A 160 -12.89 -0.06 20.40
C SER A 160 -14.16 0.32 19.61
N VAL A 161 -14.77 1.47 19.89
CA VAL A 161 -15.89 2.02 19.10
C VAL A 161 -15.46 2.36 17.68
N LEU A 162 -14.27 2.93 17.50
CA LEU A 162 -13.71 3.21 16.17
C LEU A 162 -13.50 1.94 15.35
N LEU A 163 -13.02 0.87 15.99
CA LEU A 163 -12.84 -0.44 15.35
C LEU A 163 -14.20 -1.01 14.89
N LEU A 164 -15.24 -0.92 15.74
CA LEU A 164 -16.59 -1.32 15.36
C LEU A 164 -17.11 -0.49 14.18
N ALA A 165 -16.92 0.82 14.21
CA ALA A 165 -17.33 1.70 13.12
C ALA A 165 -16.59 1.38 11.81
N ALA A 166 -15.29 1.07 11.88
CA ALA A 166 -14.49 0.64 10.72
C ALA A 166 -15.03 -0.68 10.14
N LEU A 167 -15.34 -1.66 10.99
CA LEU A 167 -15.93 -2.94 10.56
C LEU A 167 -17.28 -2.75 9.86
N VAL A 168 -18.19 -1.97 10.47
CA VAL A 168 -19.49 -1.68 9.87
C VAL A 168 -19.32 -0.92 8.55
N GLY A 169 -18.44 0.06 8.52
CA GLY A 169 -18.10 0.82 7.29
C GLY A 169 -17.60 -0.09 6.17
N ALA A 170 -16.71 -1.02 6.47
CA ALA A 170 -16.19 -1.98 5.50
C ALA A 170 -17.29 -2.88 4.92
N ILE A 171 -18.21 -3.37 5.77
CA ILE A 171 -19.35 -4.20 5.35
C ILE A 171 -20.31 -3.40 4.45
N VAL A 172 -20.64 -2.16 4.83
CA VAL A 172 -21.56 -1.30 4.05
C VAL A 172 -20.97 -0.97 2.68
N LEU A 173 -19.68 -0.63 2.62
CA LEU A 173 -18.98 -0.35 1.36
C LEU A 173 -18.92 -1.59 0.45
N SER A 174 -18.67 -2.76 1.02
CA SER A 174 -18.62 -4.02 0.29
C SER A 174 -20.00 -4.36 -0.32
N ARG A 175 -21.09 -4.16 0.41
CA ARG A 175 -22.46 -4.43 -0.09
C ARG A 175 -22.87 -3.51 -1.24
N LYS A 176 -22.48 -2.23 -1.20
CA LYS A 176 -22.87 -1.24 -2.22
C LYS A 176 -22.30 -1.55 -3.61
N HIS A 177 -21.18 -2.30 -3.69
CA HIS A 177 -20.63 -2.75 -4.98
C HIS A 177 -21.43 -3.92 -5.58
N GLY A 178 -21.99 -4.80 -4.76
CA GLY A 178 -22.79 -5.95 -5.22
C GLY A 178 -24.13 -5.58 -5.86
N ASP A 179 -24.74 -4.47 -5.44
CA ASP A 179 -26.05 -4.04 -5.98
C ASP A 179 -25.95 -3.34 -7.34
N ARG A 180 -24.76 -2.88 -7.75
CA ARG A 180 -24.55 -2.27 -9.07
C ARG A 180 -24.31 -3.28 -10.19
N GLU A 181 -24.00 -4.53 -9.87
CA GLU A 181 -23.77 -5.60 -10.84
C GLU A 181 -24.97 -6.53 -11.07
N ARG A 182 -26.10 -6.28 -10.44
CA ARG A 182 -27.32 -6.99 -10.82
C ARG A 182 -27.89 -6.32 -12.08
N PRO A 183 -27.73 -6.91 -13.27
CA PRO A 183 -28.53 -6.51 -14.43
C PRO A 183 -29.98 -6.68 -14.04
N ALA A 184 -30.82 -5.73 -14.38
CA ALA A 184 -32.26 -5.86 -14.24
C ALA A 184 -32.74 -7.11 -14.97
N ALA A 185 -32.69 -8.24 -14.31
CA ALA A 185 -33.26 -9.48 -14.77
C ALA A 185 -34.79 -9.33 -14.74
N GLY A 186 -35.37 -9.26 -15.92
CA GLY A 186 -36.78 -9.57 -16.06
C GLY A 186 -37.66 -8.39 -16.42
N LYS A 187 -37.52 -7.83 -17.59
CA LYS A 187 -38.73 -7.54 -18.38
C LYS A 187 -38.91 -8.72 -19.34
N VAL A 188 -39.64 -9.73 -18.87
CA VAL A 188 -40.29 -10.71 -19.73
C VAL A 188 -41.31 -9.92 -20.55
N PRO A 189 -41.27 -9.92 -21.89
CA PRO A 189 -42.37 -9.40 -22.68
C PRO A 189 -43.50 -10.39 -22.49
N THR A 190 -44.53 -10.00 -21.76
CA THR A 190 -45.83 -10.67 -21.79
C THR A 190 -46.32 -10.62 -23.23
N ALA A 191 -46.33 -11.78 -23.87
CA ALA A 191 -47.02 -12.04 -25.09
C ALA A 191 -48.49 -11.67 -24.90
N GLY A 192 -48.92 -10.55 -25.49
CA GLY A 192 -50.32 -10.16 -25.60
C GLY A 192 -50.96 -11.02 -26.66
N THR A 193 -52.00 -11.70 -26.25
CA THR A 193 -53.02 -12.41 -26.98
C THR A 193 -53.54 -11.58 -28.13
N GLU A 194 -53.38 -12.11 -29.34
CA GLU A 194 -54.18 -11.69 -30.50
C GLU A 194 -55.61 -12.26 -30.39
N PRO A 195 -56.60 -11.56 -30.95
CA PRO A 195 -57.36 -12.24 -32.00
C PRO A 195 -57.73 -11.38 -33.23
N GLY A 196 -57.48 -11.95 -34.41
CA GLY A 196 -58.42 -11.98 -35.51
C GLY A 196 -58.39 -10.85 -36.55
N GLY A 197 -58.14 -11.22 -37.80
CA GLY A 197 -58.73 -10.51 -38.90
C GLY A 197 -57.90 -10.40 -40.19
N LYS A 198 -58.02 -11.42 -41.01
CA LYS A 198 -58.21 -11.42 -42.47
C LYS A 198 -57.36 -10.54 -43.42
N GLN A 199 -56.70 -11.28 -44.26
CA GLN A 199 -56.74 -11.31 -45.74
C GLN A 199 -55.92 -10.31 -46.56
N SER A 200 -55.16 -10.95 -47.41
CA SER A 200 -55.13 -10.72 -48.86
C SER A 200 -54.00 -9.93 -49.40
N GLY A 201 -53.23 -10.59 -50.23
CA GLY A 201 -52.85 -9.99 -51.51
C GLY A 201 -51.36 -9.97 -51.85
N THR A 202 -51.02 -10.94 -52.67
CA THR A 202 -50.21 -10.75 -53.90
C THR A 202 -48.71 -10.53 -53.74
N ARG A 203 -47.95 -11.61 -53.94
CA ARG A 203 -47.05 -11.83 -55.09
C ARG A 203 -46.23 -10.65 -55.56
N GLU A 204 -44.96 -10.73 -55.38
CA GLU A 204 -43.98 -10.70 -56.48
C GLU A 204 -42.57 -10.81 -56.02
N GLN A 205 -41.85 -11.83 -56.38
CA GLN A 205 -40.44 -11.89 -56.70
C GLN A 205 -40.29 -11.55 -58.18
N PRO A 206 -39.13 -11.34 -58.77
CA PRO A 206 -37.73 -11.35 -58.28
C PRO A 206 -36.89 -10.21 -58.90
N GLY A 207 -35.68 -10.04 -58.46
CA GLY A 207 -34.77 -9.11 -59.14
C GLY A 207 -33.30 -9.22 -58.63
N THR A 208 -32.68 -10.19 -59.12
CA THR A 208 -31.25 -10.34 -59.46
C THR A 208 -30.48 -9.04 -59.78
N ARG A 209 -29.18 -9.12 -59.41
CA ARG A 209 -28.01 -8.42 -60.00
C ARG A 209 -27.38 -7.41 -59.04
N LYS A 210 -26.11 -7.39 -58.81
CA LYS A 210 -24.85 -7.80 -59.48
C LYS A 210 -23.71 -7.45 -58.52
N ARG A 211 -22.79 -8.36 -58.24
CA ARG A 211 -21.38 -8.01 -58.09
C ARG A 211 -20.85 -7.54 -59.46
N PRO A 212 -19.95 -6.63 -59.55
CA PRO A 212 -18.53 -6.88 -59.61
C PRO A 212 -17.75 -5.69 -58.96
N GLY A 213 -16.53 -5.70 -58.69
CA GLY A 213 -15.33 -6.07 -59.36
C GLY A 213 -14.11 -5.86 -58.48
N SER A 214 -13.33 -6.85 -58.54
CA SER A 214 -11.90 -6.87 -58.37
C SER A 214 -11.20 -5.75 -59.16
N ARG A 215 -10.18 -5.19 -58.54
CA ARG A 215 -9.06 -4.55 -59.23
C ARG A 215 -7.87 -4.72 -58.27
N GLU A 216 -7.09 -5.76 -58.44
CA GLU A 216 -5.89 -5.88 -59.27
C GLU A 216 -4.87 -4.78 -59.01
N GLN A 217 -3.77 -5.30 -58.43
CA GLN A 217 -2.42 -4.73 -58.53
C GLN A 217 -2.01 -4.56 -59.98
N PRO A 218 -1.08 -3.70 -60.30
CA PRO A 218 0.26 -4.22 -60.53
C PRO A 218 1.39 -3.25 -60.06
N GLY A 219 2.43 -3.86 -59.62
CA GLY A 219 3.73 -4.01 -60.30
C GLY A 219 4.56 -2.74 -60.10
N ASP A 220 5.71 -2.77 -59.91
CA ASP A 220 6.88 -3.60 -60.30
C ASP A 220 8.16 -2.74 -60.08
N ARG A 221 9.23 -3.41 -59.86
CA ARG A 221 10.60 -3.06 -60.20
C ARG A 221 11.35 -1.97 -59.41
N ALA A 222 12.27 -2.47 -58.55
CA ALA A 222 13.67 -2.62 -58.96
C ALA A 222 14.46 -1.35 -59.12
N ARG A 223 15.46 -1.19 -58.31
CA ARG A 223 16.89 -0.86 -58.57
C ARG A 223 17.59 -0.99 -57.24
N LEU A 224 18.49 -1.95 -57.00
CA LEU A 224 19.82 -2.17 -57.50
C LEU A 224 20.67 -0.89 -57.63
N GLY A 225 21.72 -0.84 -56.95
CA GLY A 225 22.85 0.08 -57.08
C GLY A 225 23.38 0.42 -55.72
N GLU A 226 24.42 -0.29 -55.18
CA GLU A 226 25.85 0.07 -55.30
C GLU A 226 26.06 1.50 -54.84
N ASP A 227 26.94 1.86 -54.00
CA ASP A 227 28.33 1.51 -53.81
C ASP A 227 28.88 2.32 -52.63
N GLN A 228 29.79 1.73 -51.94
CA GLN A 228 31.02 2.30 -51.34
C GLN A 228 31.02 3.69 -50.67
N GLY A 229 31.53 3.72 -49.45
CA GLY A 229 32.02 4.85 -48.73
C GLY A 229 32.27 4.48 -47.25
#